data_6eb6746a12fe129a404049e79ee87926
#
_entry.id   6eb6746a12fe129a404049e79ee87926
#
_cell.length_a   1.000
_cell.length_b   1.000
_cell.length_c   1.000
_cell.angle_alpha   90.00
_cell.angle_beta   90.00
_cell.angle_gamma   90.00
#
_symmetry.space_group_name_H-M   'P 1'
#
loop_
_entity.id
_entity.type
_entity.pdbx_description
1 polymer ?
#
loop_
_entity_poly.entity_id
_entity_poly.type
_entity_poly.pdbx_seq_one_letter_code
_entity_poly.pdbx_strand_id
1 'polypeptide(L)'
;MADPRIDFYILEAGVDRRQFTCQLIDQAYRRQHKLFIHCESEQQAFELDDLLWTYKTSSFVPHNLQGEGPTPPPPVQIGFSENAGNFRDILINLSLSLPSFHRQFNRVIEIVDQSAEVKEALREHYRYYQSQSYQINNHKIAAPVQS
;
A
#
# COMPACT_ATOMS: atom_id res chain seq x y z
N MET A 1 -4.78 22.55 -3.23
CA MET A 1 -4.72 21.11 -3.50
C MET A 1 -5.66 20.37 -2.58
N ALA A 2 -6.36 19.38 -3.09
CA ALA A 2 -7.26 18.58 -2.25
C ALA A 2 -6.45 17.67 -1.34
N ASP A 3 -6.97 17.42 -0.14
CA ASP A 3 -6.38 16.45 0.77
C ASP A 3 -6.57 15.04 0.23
N PRO A 4 -5.66 14.11 0.52
CA PRO A 4 -5.85 12.73 0.10
C PRO A 4 -7.04 12.08 0.80
N ARG A 5 -7.69 11.15 0.12
CA ARG A 5 -8.66 10.25 0.74
C ARG A 5 -7.90 9.11 1.39
N ILE A 6 -8.27 8.77 2.61
CA ILE A 6 -7.60 7.72 3.37
C ILE A 6 -8.51 6.51 3.46
N ASP A 7 -8.00 5.35 3.09
CA ASP A 7 -8.72 4.08 3.23
C ASP A 7 -7.92 3.14 4.12
N PHE A 8 -8.55 2.69 5.22
CA PHE A 8 -8.00 1.67 6.09
C PHE A 8 -8.64 0.33 5.76
N TYR A 9 -7.83 -0.65 5.42
CA TYR A 9 -8.28 -2.02 5.24
C TYR A 9 -7.90 -2.80 6.50
N ILE A 10 -8.91 -3.23 7.24
CA ILE A 10 -8.74 -3.89 8.52
C ILE A 10 -8.92 -5.38 8.31
N LEU A 11 -7.81 -6.13 8.37
CA LEU A 11 -7.80 -7.55 8.06
C LEU A 11 -8.14 -8.37 9.30
N GLU A 12 -9.12 -9.26 9.18
CA GLU A 12 -9.43 -10.20 10.25
C GLU A 12 -8.34 -11.27 10.37
N ALA A 13 -8.33 -11.98 11.49
CA ALA A 13 -7.40 -13.08 11.70
C ALA A 13 -7.49 -14.09 10.55
N GLY A 14 -6.37 -14.58 10.08
CA GLY A 14 -6.32 -15.52 8.96
C GLY A 14 -6.16 -14.87 7.59
N VAL A 15 -6.24 -13.54 7.49
CA VAL A 15 -5.96 -12.83 6.25
C VAL A 15 -4.51 -12.39 6.25
N ASP A 16 -3.74 -12.86 5.27
CA ASP A 16 -2.33 -12.52 5.14
C ASP A 16 -2.19 -11.11 4.54
N ARG A 17 -1.46 -10.25 5.24
CA ARG A 17 -1.30 -8.84 4.85
C ARG A 17 -0.61 -8.69 3.49
N ARG A 18 0.42 -9.48 3.24
CA ARG A 18 1.17 -9.40 1.98
C ARG A 18 0.35 -9.88 0.80
N GLN A 19 -0.38 -10.98 0.97
CA GLN A 19 -1.28 -11.49 -0.07
C GLN A 19 -2.38 -10.49 -0.38
N PHE A 20 -2.96 -9.89 0.65
CA PHE A 20 -3.99 -8.89 0.45
C PHE A 20 -3.44 -7.66 -0.27
N THR A 21 -2.23 -7.25 0.05
CA THR A 21 -1.56 -6.13 -0.64
C THR A 21 -1.41 -6.42 -2.13
N CYS A 22 -0.96 -7.63 -2.48
CA CYS A 22 -0.85 -8.02 -3.89
C CYS A 22 -2.20 -8.00 -4.60
N GLN A 23 -3.26 -8.43 -3.91
CA GLN A 23 -4.61 -8.39 -4.45
C GLN A 23 -5.06 -6.96 -4.75
N LEU A 24 -4.81 -6.03 -3.82
CA LEU A 24 -5.14 -4.63 -4.03
C LEU A 24 -4.35 -4.03 -5.19
N ILE A 25 -3.06 -4.35 -5.27
CA ILE A 25 -2.22 -3.87 -6.36
C ILE A 25 -2.76 -4.34 -7.71
N ASP A 26 -3.10 -5.63 -7.81
CA ASP A 26 -3.63 -6.21 -9.03
C ASP A 26 -4.95 -5.53 -9.44
N GLN A 27 -5.87 -5.37 -8.50
CA GLN A 27 -7.16 -4.73 -8.75
C GLN A 27 -7.00 -3.27 -9.20
N ALA A 28 -6.17 -2.51 -8.53
CA ALA A 28 -5.98 -1.10 -8.85
C ALA A 28 -5.26 -0.93 -10.19
N TYR A 29 -4.28 -1.78 -10.46
CA TYR A 29 -3.59 -1.76 -11.75
C TYR A 29 -4.57 -2.05 -12.89
N ARG A 30 -5.47 -3.02 -12.74
CA ARG A 30 -6.46 -3.36 -13.76
C ARG A 30 -7.43 -2.22 -14.02
N ARG A 31 -7.63 -1.35 -13.04
CA ARG A 31 -8.44 -0.13 -13.18
C ARG A 31 -7.63 1.06 -13.67
N GLN A 32 -6.41 0.81 -14.14
CA GLN A 32 -5.51 1.81 -14.73
C GLN A 32 -4.98 2.84 -13.74
N HIS A 33 -4.92 2.50 -12.46
CA HIS A 33 -4.28 3.35 -11.47
C HIS A 33 -2.77 3.19 -11.49
N LYS A 34 -2.08 4.22 -11.04
CA LYS A 34 -0.64 4.19 -10.80
C LYS A 34 -0.41 4.14 -9.32
N LEU A 35 0.40 3.18 -8.87
CA LEU A 35 0.59 2.90 -7.45
C LEU A 35 2.04 3.02 -7.04
N PHE A 36 2.24 3.67 -5.90
CA PHE A 36 3.52 3.63 -5.20
C PHE A 36 3.30 2.89 -3.87
N ILE A 37 4.11 1.86 -3.63
CA ILE A 37 4.03 1.09 -2.39
C ILE A 37 5.24 1.45 -1.54
N HIS A 38 4.99 2.05 -0.39
CA HIS A 38 6.04 2.46 0.53
C HIS A 38 6.26 1.38 1.57
N CYS A 39 7.47 0.83 1.61
CA CYS A 39 7.86 -0.23 2.53
C CYS A 39 8.72 0.30 3.65
N GLU A 40 8.76 -0.43 4.77
CA GLU A 40 9.54 -0.08 5.95
C GLU A 40 11.04 -0.19 5.69
N SER A 41 11.44 -1.16 4.88
CA SER A 41 12.84 -1.48 4.67
C SER A 41 13.07 -2.04 3.27
N GLU A 42 14.33 -2.07 2.88
CA GLU A 42 14.77 -2.72 1.64
C GLU A 42 14.33 -4.18 1.60
N GLN A 43 14.47 -4.90 2.72
CA GLN A 43 14.07 -6.29 2.80
C GLN A 43 12.58 -6.47 2.53
N GLN A 44 11.73 -5.64 3.14
CA GLN A 44 10.30 -5.71 2.91
C GLN A 44 9.97 -5.43 1.43
N ALA A 45 10.65 -4.46 0.84
CA ALA A 45 10.45 -4.14 -0.57
C ALA A 45 10.82 -5.31 -1.49
N PHE A 46 11.94 -5.97 -1.23
CA PHE A 46 12.35 -7.12 -2.01
C PHE A 46 11.39 -8.30 -1.85
N GLU A 47 10.90 -8.54 -0.64
CA GLU A 47 9.95 -9.62 -0.38
C GLU A 47 8.63 -9.37 -1.13
N LEU A 48 8.16 -8.14 -1.14
CA LEU A 48 6.94 -7.80 -1.87
C LEU A 48 7.15 -7.92 -3.38
N ASP A 49 8.29 -7.49 -3.89
CA ASP A 49 8.64 -7.61 -5.31
C ASP A 49 8.59 -9.07 -5.74
N ASP A 50 9.25 -9.95 -4.98
CA ASP A 50 9.24 -11.38 -5.27
C ASP A 50 7.84 -11.98 -5.24
N LEU A 51 7.06 -11.62 -4.22
CA LEU A 51 5.70 -12.13 -4.07
C LEU A 51 4.82 -11.66 -5.22
N LEU A 52 4.96 -10.42 -5.65
CA LEU A 52 4.15 -9.88 -6.73
C LEU A 52 4.44 -10.58 -8.06
N TRP A 53 5.68 -10.99 -8.31
CA TRP A 53 6.04 -11.77 -9.49
C TRP A 53 5.34 -13.13 -9.54
N THR A 54 5.05 -13.72 -8.37
CA THR A 54 4.50 -15.07 -8.25
C THR A 54 3.04 -15.10 -7.79
N TYR A 55 2.45 -13.95 -7.51
CA TYR A 55 1.13 -13.85 -6.90
C TYR A 55 0.05 -14.59 -7.69
N LYS A 56 0.01 -14.37 -9.00
CA LYS A 56 -0.90 -15.08 -9.90
C LYS A 56 -0.17 -15.35 -11.20
N THR A 57 -0.13 -16.61 -11.59
CA THR A 57 0.53 -17.00 -12.83
C THR A 57 -0.17 -16.46 -14.08
N SER A 58 -1.47 -16.14 -13.96
CA SER A 58 -2.26 -15.60 -15.07
C SER A 58 -2.32 -14.07 -15.08
N SER A 59 -1.77 -13.43 -14.06
CA SER A 59 -1.78 -11.96 -13.94
C SER A 59 -0.36 -11.44 -13.97
N PHE A 60 -0.10 -10.52 -14.88
CA PHE A 60 1.17 -9.82 -14.93
C PHE A 60 0.93 -8.35 -14.58
N VAL A 61 1.55 -7.89 -13.49
CA VAL A 61 1.52 -6.50 -13.10
C VAL A 61 2.90 -5.89 -13.33
N PRO A 62 3.04 -4.99 -14.30
CA PRO A 62 4.32 -4.33 -14.51
C PRO A 62 4.74 -3.53 -13.29
N HIS A 63 5.88 -3.87 -12.71
CA HIS A 63 6.36 -3.20 -11.50
C HIS A 63 7.87 -3.21 -11.44
N ASN A 64 8.43 -2.31 -10.63
CA ASN A 64 9.86 -2.30 -10.33
C ASN A 64 10.12 -1.79 -8.92
N LEU A 65 11.34 -2.02 -8.46
CA LEU A 65 11.84 -1.38 -7.25
C LEU A 65 12.32 0.02 -7.62
N GLN A 66 12.07 0.98 -6.73
CA GLN A 66 12.49 2.36 -6.94
C GLN A 66 14.02 2.44 -7.08
N GLY A 67 14.49 3.16 -8.05
CA GLY A 67 15.91 3.27 -8.37
C GLY A 67 16.40 2.24 -9.38
N GLU A 68 15.55 1.32 -9.78
CA GLU A 68 15.86 0.31 -10.79
C GLU A 68 14.93 0.47 -11.98
N GLY A 69 15.36 -0.05 -13.12
CA GLY A 69 14.53 -0.12 -14.30
C GLY A 69 14.42 1.17 -15.12
N PRO A 70 13.46 1.22 -16.03
CA PRO A 70 13.37 2.28 -17.03
C PRO A 70 12.82 3.58 -16.47
N THR A 71 13.05 4.66 -17.23
CA THR A 71 12.43 5.97 -17.02
C THR A 71 11.61 6.28 -18.26
N PRO A 72 10.29 6.54 -18.16
CA PRO A 72 9.50 6.62 -16.92
C PRO A 72 9.29 5.24 -16.29
N PRO A 73 9.01 5.20 -14.97
CA PRO A 73 8.79 3.91 -14.30
C PRO A 73 7.49 3.25 -14.75
N PRO A 74 7.33 1.94 -14.54
CA PRO A 74 6.05 1.28 -14.76
C PRO A 74 4.97 1.81 -13.82
N PRO A 75 3.69 1.45 -14.05
CA PRO A 75 2.59 1.99 -13.24
C PRO A 75 2.61 1.58 -11.77
N VAL A 76 3.36 0.55 -11.40
CA VAL A 76 3.51 0.12 -10.02
C VAL A 76 4.98 0.17 -9.63
N GLN A 77 5.28 0.91 -8.58
CA GLN A 77 6.65 1.03 -8.09
C GLN A 77 6.69 0.78 -6.58
N ILE A 78 7.70 0.05 -6.14
CA ILE A 78 7.91 -0.29 -4.72
C ILE A 78 9.15 0.45 -4.25
N GLY A 79 9.04 1.18 -3.14
CA GLY A 79 10.16 1.92 -2.58
C GLY A 79 10.19 1.89 -1.07
N PHE A 80 11.32 2.29 -0.50
CA PHE A 80 11.50 2.33 0.95
C PHE A 80 12.26 3.61 1.40
N SER A 81 12.42 4.56 0.49
CA SER A 81 13.05 5.85 0.79
C SER A 81 11.98 6.89 1.12
N GLU A 82 12.40 8.09 1.46
CA GLU A 82 11.50 9.18 1.79
C GLU A 82 11.05 10.00 0.57
N ASN A 83 11.04 9.37 -0.60
CA ASN A 83 10.71 10.05 -1.84
C ASN A 83 9.92 9.11 -2.74
N ALA A 84 8.74 9.53 -3.16
CA ALA A 84 7.89 8.77 -4.07
C ALA A 84 7.98 9.25 -5.52
N GLY A 85 8.96 10.10 -5.84
CA GLY A 85 9.12 10.62 -7.19
C GLY A 85 7.89 11.41 -7.64
N ASN A 86 7.44 11.13 -8.86
CA ASN A 86 6.32 11.84 -9.47
C ASN A 86 4.98 11.10 -9.34
N PHE A 87 4.91 10.05 -8.55
CA PHE A 87 3.65 9.35 -8.32
C PHE A 87 2.68 10.23 -7.53
N ARG A 88 1.41 10.25 -7.96
CA ARG A 88 0.38 11.12 -7.39
C ARG A 88 -0.95 10.44 -7.18
N ASP A 89 -1.14 9.24 -7.69
CA ASP A 89 -2.46 8.60 -7.70
C ASP A 89 -2.73 7.88 -6.38
N ILE A 90 -2.19 6.67 -6.20
CA ILE A 90 -2.44 5.86 -5.01
C ILE A 90 -1.13 5.53 -4.31
N LEU A 91 -1.09 5.80 -3.00
CA LEU A 91 -0.03 5.35 -2.11
C LEU A 91 -0.55 4.20 -1.27
N ILE A 92 0.16 3.07 -1.27
CA ILE A 92 -0.08 2.01 -0.30
C ILE A 92 1.07 2.07 0.70
N ASN A 93 0.76 2.40 1.95
CA ASN A 93 1.77 2.52 2.99
C ASN A 93 1.84 1.22 3.80
N LEU A 94 2.96 0.51 3.68
CA LEU A 94 3.21 -0.70 4.45
C LEU A 94 4.19 -0.47 5.59
N SER A 95 4.73 0.75 5.72
CA SER A 95 5.66 1.06 6.78
C SER A 95 4.95 1.35 8.11
N LEU A 96 5.70 1.28 9.20
CA LEU A 96 5.17 1.61 10.52
C LEU A 96 5.16 3.12 10.77
N SER A 97 5.79 3.88 9.91
CA SER A 97 5.79 5.34 9.98
C SER A 97 4.91 5.92 8.87
N LEU A 98 4.47 7.15 9.08
CA LEU A 98 3.71 7.85 8.06
C LEU A 98 4.67 8.61 7.16
N PRO A 99 4.76 8.27 5.86
CA PRO A 99 5.70 8.97 5.00
C PRO A 99 5.31 10.43 4.81
N SER A 100 6.33 11.30 4.81
CA SER A 100 6.12 12.75 4.68
C SER A 100 5.49 13.14 3.35
N PHE A 101 5.65 12.31 2.33
CA PHE A 101 5.12 12.58 0.98
C PHE A 101 3.68 12.13 0.77
N HIS A 102 2.97 11.67 1.82
CA HIS A 102 1.60 11.17 1.66
C HIS A 102 0.66 12.22 1.04
N ARG A 103 0.92 13.49 1.27
CA ARG A 103 0.05 14.58 0.77
C ARG A 103 0.07 14.74 -0.74
N GLN A 104 1.08 14.21 -1.42
CA GLN A 104 1.13 14.32 -2.88
C GLN A 104 0.19 13.35 -3.59
N PHE A 105 -0.41 12.42 -2.86
CA PHE A 105 -1.28 11.39 -3.43
C PHE A 105 -2.76 11.76 -3.32
N ASN A 106 -3.54 11.31 -4.29
CA ASN A 106 -5.00 11.46 -4.25
C ASN A 106 -5.63 10.51 -3.23
N ARG A 107 -5.01 9.36 -3.03
CA ARG A 107 -5.51 8.32 -2.13
C ARG A 107 -4.37 7.66 -1.40
N VAL A 108 -4.53 7.47 -0.09
CA VAL A 108 -3.57 6.75 0.74
C VAL A 108 -4.27 5.53 1.33
N ILE A 109 -3.66 4.36 1.18
CA ILE A 109 -4.18 3.10 1.69
C ILE A 109 -3.29 2.62 2.83
N GLU A 110 -3.91 2.33 3.97
CA GLU A 110 -3.26 1.72 5.12
C GLU A 110 -3.87 0.34 5.33
N ILE A 111 -3.04 -0.66 5.58
CA ILE A 111 -3.48 -2.05 5.73
C ILE A 111 -3.07 -2.55 7.11
N VAL A 112 -4.06 -2.81 7.97
CA VAL A 112 -3.79 -3.27 9.33
C VAL A 112 -4.21 -4.73 9.49
N ASP A 113 -3.28 -5.55 9.97
CA ASP A 113 -3.56 -6.94 10.32
C ASP A 113 -3.69 -7.09 11.84
N GLN A 114 -3.69 -8.32 12.34
CA GLN A 114 -3.85 -8.58 13.77
C GLN A 114 -2.55 -8.47 14.57
N SER A 115 -1.44 -8.11 13.91
CA SER A 115 -0.15 -7.90 14.58
C SER A 115 -0.24 -6.70 15.53
N ALA A 116 0.22 -6.86 16.77
CA ALA A 116 0.19 -5.79 17.76
C ALA A 116 0.99 -4.58 17.29
N GLU A 117 2.15 -4.81 16.69
CA GLU A 117 3.02 -3.75 16.22
C GLU A 117 2.34 -2.91 15.12
N VAL A 118 1.73 -3.57 14.14
CA VAL A 118 1.03 -2.87 13.07
C VAL A 118 -0.19 -2.14 13.59
N LYS A 119 -0.99 -2.77 14.46
CA LYS A 119 -2.16 -2.13 15.06
C LYS A 119 -1.79 -0.84 15.80
N GLU A 120 -0.74 -0.89 16.59
CA GLU A 120 -0.31 0.29 17.36
C GLU A 120 0.14 1.42 16.42
N ALA A 121 0.97 1.10 15.45
CA ALA A 121 1.46 2.09 14.49
C ALA A 121 0.31 2.73 13.72
N LEU A 122 -0.64 1.93 13.25
CA LEU A 122 -1.73 2.44 12.43
C LEU A 122 -2.78 3.19 13.25
N ARG A 123 -2.90 2.93 14.55
CA ARG A 123 -3.70 3.79 15.42
C ARG A 123 -3.15 5.20 15.46
N GLU A 124 -1.82 5.35 15.51
CA GLU A 124 -1.19 6.67 15.46
C GLU A 124 -1.42 7.35 14.12
N HIS A 125 -1.32 6.60 13.01
CA HIS A 125 -1.64 7.14 11.68
C HIS A 125 -3.09 7.61 11.62
N TYR A 126 -4.02 6.82 12.16
CA TYR A 126 -5.44 7.16 12.18
C TYR A 126 -5.69 8.47 12.92
N ARG A 127 -5.10 8.61 14.12
CA ARG A 127 -5.21 9.85 14.91
C ARG A 127 -4.68 11.05 14.15
N TYR A 128 -3.56 10.87 13.46
CA TYR A 128 -2.98 11.95 12.65
C TYR A 128 -3.94 12.36 11.54
N TYR A 129 -4.48 11.41 10.80
CA TYR A 129 -5.41 11.71 9.72
C TYR A 129 -6.67 12.41 10.24
N GLN A 130 -7.16 11.98 11.39
CA GLN A 130 -8.30 12.66 12.04
C GLN A 130 -7.95 14.10 12.40
N SER A 131 -6.76 14.32 12.94
CA SER A 131 -6.32 15.67 13.34
C SER A 131 -6.20 16.61 12.16
N GLN A 132 -5.97 16.08 10.97
CA GLN A 132 -5.89 16.86 9.73
C GLN A 132 -7.24 16.98 9.02
N SER A 133 -8.28 16.42 9.58
CA SER A 133 -9.64 16.43 9.00
C SER A 133 -9.71 15.77 7.63
N TYR A 134 -8.87 14.77 7.38
CA TYR A 134 -8.92 14.00 6.14
C TYR A 134 -10.16 13.10 6.14
N GLN A 135 -10.70 12.82 4.95
CA GLN A 135 -11.78 11.85 4.80
C GLN A 135 -11.20 10.45 5.02
N ILE A 136 -11.75 9.69 5.97
CA ILE A 136 -11.27 8.34 6.30
C ILE A 136 -12.40 7.36 6.08
N ASN A 137 -12.11 6.29 5.33
CA ASN A 137 -13.02 5.17 5.13
C ASN A 137 -12.40 3.91 5.71
N ASN A 138 -13.21 3.11 6.39
CA ASN A 138 -12.77 1.85 7.01
C ASN A 138 -13.41 0.68 6.29
N HIS A 139 -12.60 -0.32 5.93
CA HIS A 139 -13.05 -1.52 5.23
C HIS A 139 -12.62 -2.74 6.01
N LYS A 140 -13.58 -3.54 6.48
CA LYS A 140 -13.30 -4.79 7.18
C LYS A 140 -13.18 -5.91 6.17
N ILE A 141 -12.09 -6.66 6.23
CA ILE A 141 -11.81 -7.74 5.30
C ILE A 141 -11.82 -9.06 6.07
N ALA A 142 -12.78 -9.90 5.78
CA ALA A 142 -12.91 -11.20 6.42
C ALA A 142 -12.03 -12.23 5.72
N ALA A 143 -11.62 -13.24 6.48
CA ALA A 143 -10.93 -14.37 5.91
C ALA A 143 -11.87 -15.11 4.95
N PRO A 144 -11.35 -15.73 3.86
CA PRO A 144 -12.19 -16.49 2.96
C PRO A 144 -12.89 -17.63 3.70
N VAL A 145 -14.17 -17.84 3.39
CA VAL A 145 -14.91 -18.97 3.95
C VAL A 145 -14.40 -20.23 3.24
N GLN A 146 -13.91 -21.18 4.05
CA GLN A 146 -13.49 -22.47 3.52
C GLN A 146 -14.70 -23.41 3.52
N SER A 147 -15.03 -23.88 2.36
CA SER A 147 -16.09 -24.86 2.19
C SER A 147 -15.52 -26.27 2.21
#